data_8696c4b796e745bc765ee31eade30100
#
_entry.id   8696c4b796e745bc765ee31eade30100
#
_cell.length_a   1.000
_cell.length_b   1.000
_cell.length_c   1.000
_cell.angle_alpha   90.00
_cell.angle_beta   90.00
_cell.angle_gamma   90.00
#
_symmetry.space_group_name_H-M   'P 1'
#
loop_
_entity.id
_entity.type
_entity.pdbx_description
1 polymer ?
#
loop_
_entity_poly.entity_id
_entity_poly.type
_entity_poly.pdbx_seq_one_letter_code
_entity_poly.pdbx_strand_id
1 'polypeptide(L)'
;MKHVLETKEISGSPNYQLTKFQKLVDWVVNRSRANSLWPMPFGTACCAIEFMATAASRFDLARFGMERQSFSPRQADVLICAGRLPFKLAPVIRRIYDQMPQPKWVISMGACASTGGIFDNYAMVQGIDTIVPVDVYVPGCPPRPEGLLYGILLLHKKIKGESLFDAERRRDEQPLDEKGLRLSPAEIGRAHV
;
A
#
# COMPACT_ATOMS: atom_id res chain seq x y z
N MET A 1 21.97 -16.41 7.56
CA MET A 1 22.32 -16.39 6.13
C MET A 1 22.04 -17.75 5.53
N LYS A 2 21.15 -17.89 4.58
CA LYS A 2 20.58 -19.01 3.83
C LYS A 2 19.11 -19.23 4.19
N HIS A 3 18.22 -18.39 3.70
CA HIS A 3 16.89 -18.83 3.29
C HIS A 3 16.85 -18.75 1.76
N VAL A 4 17.41 -19.79 1.19
CA VAL A 4 17.27 -20.14 -0.21
C VAL A 4 15.86 -20.74 -0.37
N LEU A 5 15.10 -20.10 -1.22
CA LEU A 5 13.99 -20.55 -2.04
C LEU A 5 13.77 -22.08 -2.01
N GLU A 6 12.94 -22.56 -1.08
CA GLU A 6 12.25 -23.83 -1.26
C GLU A 6 11.10 -23.61 -2.23
N THR A 7 11.36 -23.80 -3.48
CA THR A 7 10.33 -24.04 -4.48
C THR A 7 9.65 -25.37 -4.14
N LYS A 8 8.48 -25.29 -3.52
CA LYS A 8 7.63 -26.45 -3.30
C LYS A 8 7.28 -27.01 -4.66
N GLU A 9 7.92 -28.13 -5.01
CA GLU A 9 7.67 -28.86 -6.23
C GLU A 9 6.21 -29.33 -6.22
N ILE A 10 5.40 -28.69 -7.08
CA ILE A 10 4.08 -29.23 -7.42
C ILE A 10 4.37 -30.41 -8.34
N SER A 11 4.13 -31.60 -7.81
CA SER A 11 4.17 -32.88 -8.53
C SER A 11 3.22 -32.83 -9.73
N GLY A 12 3.76 -32.54 -10.88
CA GLY A 12 3.11 -32.56 -12.18
C GLY A 12 4.18 -32.29 -13.23
N SER A 13 4.25 -33.10 -14.27
CA SER A 13 5.25 -33.03 -15.34
C SER A 13 5.58 -31.59 -15.74
N PRO A 14 6.88 -31.19 -15.80
CA PRO A 14 7.26 -29.82 -16.07
C PRO A 14 6.92 -29.45 -17.52
N ASN A 15 5.79 -28.80 -17.71
CA ASN A 15 5.41 -28.29 -19.02
C ASN A 15 6.15 -26.94 -19.22
N TYR A 16 7.41 -26.99 -19.64
CA TYR A 16 8.29 -25.84 -19.86
C TYR A 16 7.68 -24.76 -20.75
N GLN A 17 6.74 -25.10 -21.59
CA GLN A 17 6.02 -24.14 -22.44
C GLN A 17 5.01 -23.34 -21.64
N LEU A 18 4.32 -23.95 -20.67
CA LEU A 18 3.37 -23.27 -19.81
C LEU A 18 4.07 -22.22 -18.94
N THR A 19 5.25 -22.52 -18.39
CA THR A 19 6.00 -21.58 -17.55
C THR A 19 6.50 -20.36 -18.33
N LYS A 20 6.89 -20.53 -19.60
CA LYS A 20 7.27 -19.40 -20.47
C LYS A 20 6.07 -18.53 -20.83
N PHE A 21 4.93 -19.13 -21.15
CA PHE A 21 3.69 -18.42 -21.43
C PHE A 21 3.20 -17.63 -20.21
N GLN A 22 3.23 -18.26 -19.04
CA GLN A 22 2.84 -17.61 -17.79
C GLN A 22 3.70 -16.39 -17.47
N LYS A 23 5.03 -16.50 -17.62
CA LYS A 23 5.93 -15.35 -17.46
C LYS A 23 5.64 -14.21 -18.44
N LEU A 24 5.26 -14.54 -19.69
CA LEU A 24 4.88 -13.53 -20.67
C LEU A 24 3.59 -12.83 -20.26
N VAL A 25 2.59 -13.58 -19.82
CA VAL A 25 1.31 -13.02 -19.33
C VAL A 25 1.56 -12.14 -18.09
N ASP A 26 2.33 -12.63 -17.10
CA ASP A 26 2.70 -11.86 -15.92
C ASP A 26 3.40 -10.56 -16.29
N TRP A 27 4.34 -10.61 -17.23
CA TRP A 27 5.06 -9.43 -17.70
C TRP A 27 4.12 -8.40 -18.35
N VAL A 28 3.23 -8.84 -19.26
CA VAL A 28 2.27 -7.94 -19.93
C VAL A 28 1.31 -7.32 -18.94
N VAL A 29 0.71 -8.13 -18.06
CA VAL A 29 -0.28 -7.67 -17.08
C VAL A 29 0.35 -6.73 -16.05
N ASN A 30 1.50 -7.07 -15.50
CA ASN A 30 2.18 -6.23 -14.52
C ASN A 30 2.69 -4.92 -15.14
N ARG A 31 3.11 -4.95 -16.41
CA ARG A 31 3.47 -3.75 -17.15
C ARG A 31 2.28 -2.82 -17.34
N SER A 32 1.14 -3.37 -17.70
CA SER A 32 -0.11 -2.61 -17.86
C SER A 32 -0.58 -2.04 -16.52
N ARG A 33 -0.58 -2.83 -15.46
CA ARG A 33 -0.96 -2.39 -14.10
C ARG A 33 -0.07 -1.27 -13.59
N ALA A 34 1.26 -1.42 -13.72
CA ALA A 34 2.19 -0.39 -13.26
C ALA A 34 2.01 0.96 -13.96
N ASN A 35 1.53 0.98 -15.21
CA ASN A 35 1.35 2.20 -15.98
C ASN A 35 -0.06 2.79 -15.91
N SER A 36 -0.99 2.15 -15.19
CA SER A 36 -2.38 2.60 -15.03
C SER A 36 -2.87 2.30 -13.62
N LEU A 37 -2.38 3.08 -12.66
CA LEU A 37 -2.76 2.98 -11.25
C LEU A 37 -3.72 4.12 -10.90
N TRP A 38 -4.84 3.79 -10.25
CA TRP A 38 -5.80 4.79 -9.79
C TRP A 38 -5.65 4.99 -8.29
N PRO A 39 -5.02 6.11 -7.88
CA PRO A 39 -4.80 6.38 -6.48
C PRO A 39 -6.08 6.84 -5.79
N MET A 40 -6.31 6.31 -4.59
CA MET A 40 -7.25 6.83 -3.62
C MET A 40 -6.48 7.60 -2.54
N PRO A 41 -6.54 8.93 -2.53
CA PRO A 41 -5.92 9.72 -1.50
C PRO A 41 -6.75 9.68 -0.21
N PHE A 42 -6.14 9.19 0.87
CA PHE A 42 -6.67 9.30 2.22
C PHE A 42 -5.83 10.31 3.00
N GLY A 43 -6.19 11.58 2.85
CA GLY A 43 -5.45 12.71 3.43
C GLY A 43 -6.10 13.22 4.71
N THR A 44 -5.37 13.19 5.81
CA THR A 44 -5.86 13.58 7.14
C THR A 44 -5.11 14.75 7.75
N ALA A 45 -3.99 15.18 7.16
CA ALA A 45 -3.15 16.25 7.71
C ALA A 45 -2.27 16.91 6.62
N CYS A 46 -1.18 17.56 7.04
CA CYS A 46 -0.27 18.33 6.16
C CYS A 46 0.29 17.54 4.97
N CYS A 47 0.50 16.23 5.08
CA CYS A 47 0.93 15.41 3.95
C CYS A 47 -0.08 15.38 2.80
N ALA A 48 -1.37 15.60 3.08
CA ALA A 48 -2.39 15.71 2.04
C ALA A 48 -2.20 16.96 1.17
N ILE A 49 -1.73 18.05 1.75
CA ILE A 49 -1.42 19.29 1.02
C ILE A 49 -0.23 19.05 0.07
N GLU A 50 0.80 18.36 0.54
CA GLU A 50 1.95 17.99 -0.29
C GLU A 50 1.58 16.98 -1.37
N PHE A 51 0.64 16.07 -1.09
CA PHE A 51 0.05 15.20 -2.13
C PHE A 51 -0.66 16.02 -3.21
N MET A 52 -1.45 17.04 -2.83
CA MET A 52 -2.09 17.95 -3.82
C MET A 52 -1.04 18.70 -4.63
N ALA A 53 0.06 19.15 -4.02
CA ALA A 53 1.17 19.76 -4.74
C ALA A 53 1.83 18.80 -5.73
N THR A 54 1.91 17.50 -5.40
CA THR A 54 2.43 16.46 -6.30
C THR A 54 1.50 16.23 -7.49
N ALA A 55 0.20 16.36 -7.30
CA ALA A 55 -0.79 16.25 -8.37
C ALA A 55 -0.91 17.55 -9.23
N ALA A 56 -0.28 18.64 -8.79
CA ALA A 56 -0.32 19.90 -9.50
C ALA A 56 0.59 19.92 -10.76
N SER A 57 0.42 20.91 -11.61
CA SER A 57 1.07 21.02 -12.92
C SER A 57 2.59 20.98 -12.91
N ARG A 58 3.24 21.35 -11.79
CA ARG A 58 4.71 21.33 -11.67
C ARG A 58 5.30 19.92 -11.66
N PHE A 59 4.61 18.97 -11.03
CA PHE A 59 5.13 17.60 -10.81
C PHE A 59 4.37 16.57 -11.64
N ASP A 60 3.07 16.69 -11.75
CA ASP A 60 2.17 15.92 -12.60
C ASP A 60 2.24 14.39 -12.46
N LEU A 61 1.30 13.82 -11.74
CA LEU A 61 1.17 12.37 -11.54
C LEU A 61 0.80 11.60 -12.82
N ALA A 62 0.28 12.30 -13.85
CA ALA A 62 -0.11 11.68 -15.11
C ALA A 62 1.04 10.96 -15.81
N ARG A 63 2.26 11.51 -15.70
CA ARG A 63 3.48 10.91 -16.28
C ARG A 63 3.81 9.54 -15.69
N PHE A 64 3.27 9.24 -14.51
CA PHE A 64 3.49 7.98 -13.80
C PHE A 64 2.27 7.04 -13.89
N GLY A 65 1.30 7.38 -14.76
CA GLY A 65 0.08 6.59 -14.94
C GLY A 65 -0.91 6.70 -13.78
N MET A 66 -0.84 7.79 -13.00
CA MET A 66 -1.69 8.04 -11.82
C MET A 66 -2.49 9.35 -11.97
N GLU A 67 -2.92 9.67 -13.17
CA GLU A 67 -3.67 10.90 -13.47
C GLU A 67 -5.03 10.92 -12.77
N ARG A 68 -5.75 9.80 -12.86
CA ARG A 68 -7.10 9.72 -12.32
C ARG A 68 -7.10 9.37 -10.85
N GLN A 69 -7.33 10.37 -10.01
CA GLN A 69 -7.62 10.14 -8.60
C GLN A 69 -9.04 9.58 -8.43
N SER A 70 -9.17 8.45 -7.76
CA SER A 70 -10.47 7.82 -7.48
C SER A 70 -10.82 7.99 -6.01
N PHE A 71 -11.92 8.70 -5.75
CA PHE A 71 -12.47 8.83 -4.39
C PHE A 71 -13.42 7.68 -4.02
N SER A 72 -13.62 6.73 -4.94
CA SER A 72 -14.36 5.51 -4.67
C SER A 72 -13.39 4.35 -4.43
N PRO A 73 -13.42 3.70 -3.25
CA PRO A 73 -12.55 2.56 -2.95
C PRO A 73 -12.68 1.42 -3.97
N ARG A 74 -13.87 1.21 -4.48
CA ARG A 74 -14.18 0.12 -5.43
C ARG A 74 -13.55 0.29 -6.81
N GLN A 75 -13.05 1.49 -7.12
CA GLN A 75 -12.41 1.82 -8.40
C GLN A 75 -10.93 2.15 -8.23
N ALA A 76 -10.41 2.10 -7.02
CA ALA A 76 -9.03 2.47 -6.73
C ALA A 76 -8.14 1.23 -6.60
N ASP A 77 -6.90 1.34 -7.09
CA ASP A 77 -5.89 0.29 -7.03
C ASP A 77 -4.85 0.56 -5.94
N VAL A 78 -4.57 1.84 -5.66
CA VAL A 78 -3.55 2.27 -4.70
C VAL A 78 -4.17 3.16 -3.64
N LEU A 79 -4.02 2.78 -2.37
CA LEU A 79 -4.39 3.62 -1.23
C LEU A 79 -3.17 4.43 -0.80
N ILE A 80 -3.27 5.76 -0.85
CA ILE A 80 -2.23 6.67 -0.36
C ILE A 80 -2.68 7.26 0.96
N CYS A 81 -2.07 6.80 2.05
CA CYS A 81 -2.35 7.28 3.39
C CYS A 81 -1.42 8.44 3.72
N ALA A 82 -1.95 9.66 3.69
CA ALA A 82 -1.18 10.89 3.85
C ALA A 82 -1.55 11.62 5.15
N GLY A 83 -0.70 11.51 6.15
CA GLY A 83 -0.85 12.23 7.41
C GLY A 83 -1.10 11.33 8.62
N ARG A 84 -1.54 11.96 9.71
CA ARG A 84 -1.78 11.28 10.99
C ARG A 84 -3.15 10.60 11.01
N LEU A 85 -3.21 9.45 11.65
CA LEU A 85 -4.42 8.66 11.77
C LEU A 85 -4.87 8.56 13.24
N PRO A 86 -5.98 9.18 13.64
CA PRO A 86 -6.55 8.95 14.96
C PRO A 86 -7.23 7.59 15.06
N PHE A 87 -7.26 6.99 16.25
CA PHE A 87 -7.90 5.70 16.50
C PHE A 87 -9.37 5.65 16.07
N LYS A 88 -10.08 6.77 16.13
CA LYS A 88 -11.48 6.86 15.65
C LYS A 88 -11.62 6.62 14.14
N LEU A 89 -10.57 6.92 13.35
CA LEU A 89 -10.57 6.70 11.90
C LEU A 89 -9.97 5.35 11.51
N ALA A 90 -9.33 4.63 12.42
CA ALA A 90 -8.74 3.32 12.15
C ALA A 90 -9.75 2.32 11.53
N PRO A 91 -10.97 2.13 12.07
CA PRO A 91 -11.95 1.26 11.45
C PRO A 91 -12.46 1.77 10.09
N VAL A 92 -12.42 3.08 9.85
CA VAL A 92 -12.81 3.66 8.55
C VAL A 92 -11.82 3.32 7.47
N ILE A 93 -10.51 3.50 7.73
CA ILE A 93 -9.48 3.18 6.74
C ILE A 93 -9.43 1.69 6.45
N ARG A 94 -9.70 0.86 7.46
CA ARG A 94 -9.81 -0.59 7.27
C ARG A 94 -10.96 -0.94 6.33
N ARG A 95 -12.14 -0.37 6.52
CA ARG A 95 -13.29 -0.56 5.62
C ARG A 95 -13.00 -0.09 4.20
N ILE A 96 -12.29 1.04 4.04
CA ILE A 96 -11.86 1.53 2.73
C ILE A 96 -10.97 0.51 2.06
N TYR A 97 -9.96 0.01 2.78
CA TYR A 97 -9.04 -1.00 2.26
C TYR A 97 -9.75 -2.29 1.87
N ASP A 98 -10.71 -2.77 2.67
CA ASP A 98 -11.47 -3.99 2.40
C ASP A 98 -12.39 -3.84 1.17
N GLN A 99 -12.88 -2.63 0.89
CA GLN A 99 -13.71 -2.34 -0.27
C GLN A 99 -12.92 -2.21 -1.58
N MET A 100 -11.59 -2.06 -1.50
CA MET A 100 -10.75 -2.01 -2.70
C MET A 100 -10.64 -3.38 -3.36
N PRO A 101 -10.76 -3.46 -4.70
CA PRO A 101 -10.60 -4.71 -5.43
C PRO A 101 -9.15 -5.19 -5.39
N GLN A 102 -8.94 -6.48 -5.59
CA GLN A 102 -7.60 -7.06 -5.79
C GLN A 102 -7.20 -6.93 -7.27
N PRO A 103 -5.91 -6.71 -7.57
CA PRO A 103 -4.80 -6.43 -6.66
C PRO A 103 -4.82 -4.98 -6.16
N LYS A 104 -4.40 -4.76 -4.92
CA LYS A 104 -4.37 -3.42 -4.29
C LYS A 104 -3.05 -3.20 -3.55
N TRP A 105 -2.61 -1.95 -3.50
CA TRP A 105 -1.36 -1.55 -2.87
C TRP A 105 -1.57 -0.36 -1.93
N VAL A 106 -0.69 -0.22 -0.95
CA VAL A 106 -0.77 0.85 0.05
C VAL A 106 0.56 1.60 0.13
N ILE A 107 0.49 2.92 0.02
CA ILE A 107 1.61 3.83 0.25
C ILE A 107 1.37 4.58 1.57
N SER A 108 2.31 4.47 2.49
CA SER A 108 2.35 5.28 3.71
C SER A 108 3.16 6.54 3.46
N MET A 109 2.50 7.70 3.43
CA MET A 109 3.14 8.98 3.14
C MET A 109 3.34 9.80 4.41
N GLY A 110 4.61 10.01 4.74
CA GLY A 110 5.05 10.84 5.84
C GLY A 110 5.27 10.08 7.15
N ALA A 111 5.98 10.73 8.08
CA ALA A 111 6.35 10.16 9.37
C ALA A 111 5.14 9.77 10.22
N CYS A 112 4.06 10.57 10.19
CA CYS A 112 2.86 10.29 10.98
C CYS A 112 2.15 9.01 10.54
N ALA A 113 2.06 8.76 9.23
CA ALA A 113 1.46 7.52 8.72
C ALA A 113 2.39 6.32 8.93
N SER A 114 3.70 6.52 8.92
CA SER A 114 4.68 5.43 9.02
C SER A 114 4.94 4.98 10.47
N THR A 115 5.03 5.91 11.42
CA THR A 115 5.44 5.63 12.80
C THR A 115 4.72 6.46 13.86
N GLY A 116 3.66 7.20 13.48
CA GLY A 116 3.04 8.19 14.38
C GLY A 116 3.75 9.55 14.40
N GLY A 117 5.02 9.62 13.96
CA GLY A 117 5.82 10.85 13.91
C GLY A 117 6.00 11.48 15.30
N ILE A 118 5.74 12.79 15.39
CA ILE A 118 5.84 13.55 16.65
C ILE A 118 4.58 13.42 17.53
N PHE A 119 3.55 12.73 17.07
CA PHE A 119 2.24 12.61 17.76
C PHE A 119 2.17 11.29 18.54
N ASP A 120 3.07 11.10 19.48
CA ASP A 120 3.02 9.96 20.39
C ASP A 120 2.04 10.25 21.53
N ASN A 121 0.78 9.93 21.29
CA ASN A 121 -0.30 10.11 22.27
C ASN A 121 -1.37 9.02 22.11
N TYR A 122 -2.23 8.92 23.14
CA TYR A 122 -3.30 7.92 23.22
C TYR A 122 -4.37 8.02 22.11
N ALA A 123 -4.45 9.14 21.41
CA ALA A 123 -5.48 9.38 20.40
C ALA A 123 -5.03 9.00 18.99
N MET A 124 -3.72 8.80 18.76
CA MET A 124 -3.12 8.59 17.44
C MET A 124 -2.59 7.17 17.29
N VAL A 125 -2.82 6.61 16.12
CA VAL A 125 -2.26 5.31 15.74
C VAL A 125 -0.78 5.49 15.40
N GLN A 126 0.06 4.63 15.99
CA GLN A 126 1.50 4.65 15.82
C GLN A 126 1.91 3.77 14.64
N GLY A 127 1.61 4.25 13.43
CA GLY A 127 1.86 3.54 12.17
C GLY A 127 0.62 2.89 11.57
N ILE A 128 0.40 3.14 10.30
CA ILE A 128 -0.76 2.61 9.57
C ILE A 128 -0.65 1.12 9.26
N ASP A 129 0.56 0.59 9.29
CA ASP A 129 0.88 -0.84 9.11
C ASP A 129 0.25 -1.74 10.18
N THR A 130 -0.13 -1.18 11.32
CA THR A 130 -0.91 -1.87 12.35
C THR A 130 -2.36 -2.17 11.93
N ILE A 131 -2.87 -1.46 10.91
CA ILE A 131 -4.27 -1.56 10.46
C ILE A 131 -4.35 -2.19 9.08
N VAL A 132 -3.51 -1.73 8.14
CA VAL A 132 -3.48 -2.20 6.75
C VAL A 132 -2.04 -2.52 6.34
N PRO A 133 -1.83 -3.53 5.47
CA PRO A 133 -0.49 -3.85 5.00
C PRO A 133 0.05 -2.72 4.13
N VAL A 134 1.27 -2.27 4.42
CA VAL A 134 1.94 -1.19 3.68
C VAL A 134 2.96 -1.77 2.71
N ASP A 135 2.90 -1.33 1.46
CA ASP A 135 3.81 -1.76 0.40
C ASP A 135 5.04 -0.86 0.28
N VAL A 136 4.83 0.45 0.44
CA VAL A 136 5.91 1.45 0.32
C VAL A 136 5.75 2.52 1.39
N TYR A 137 6.86 2.88 2.03
CA TYR A 137 6.96 3.99 2.98
C TYR A 137 7.68 5.17 2.34
N VAL A 138 7.09 6.36 2.46
CA VAL A 138 7.68 7.61 1.99
C VAL A 138 8.02 8.48 3.21
N PRO A 139 9.29 8.58 3.60
CA PRO A 139 9.71 9.35 4.77
C PRO A 139 9.63 10.85 4.52
N GLY A 140 9.37 11.61 5.59
CA GLY A 140 9.34 13.07 5.58
C GLY A 140 8.25 13.63 6.49
N CYS A 141 8.29 14.93 6.79
CA CYS A 141 7.29 15.60 7.63
C CYS A 141 7.04 17.05 7.21
N PRO A 142 6.28 17.28 6.11
CA PRO A 142 5.84 16.34 5.07
C PRO A 142 6.98 15.94 4.12
N PRO A 143 6.87 14.80 3.44
CA PRO A 143 7.79 14.46 2.36
C PRO A 143 7.56 15.40 1.18
N ARG A 144 8.63 15.81 0.50
CA ARG A 144 8.54 16.59 -0.72
C ARG A 144 7.83 15.81 -1.84
N PRO A 145 7.23 16.48 -2.83
CA PRO A 145 6.61 15.85 -3.99
C PRO A 145 7.52 14.84 -4.69
N GLU A 146 8.82 15.16 -4.83
CA GLU A 146 9.80 14.26 -5.43
C GLU A 146 9.97 12.96 -4.63
N GLY A 147 9.86 13.05 -3.30
CA GLY A 147 9.90 11.88 -2.41
C GLY A 147 8.72 10.95 -2.65
N LEU A 148 7.52 11.49 -2.83
CA LEU A 148 6.33 10.71 -3.18
C LEU A 148 6.46 10.09 -4.58
N LEU A 149 6.94 10.85 -5.58
CA LEU A 149 7.19 10.32 -6.91
C LEU A 149 8.20 9.17 -6.89
N TYR A 150 9.25 9.29 -6.09
CA TYR A 150 10.20 8.19 -5.88
C TYR A 150 9.53 6.96 -5.24
N GLY A 151 8.66 7.16 -4.25
CA GLY A 151 7.85 6.10 -3.66
C GLY A 151 6.96 5.39 -4.69
N ILE A 152 6.35 6.14 -5.62
CA ILE A 152 5.57 5.59 -6.72
C ILE A 152 6.45 4.77 -7.67
N LEU A 153 7.66 5.23 -7.99
CA LEU A 153 8.60 4.45 -8.81
C LEU A 153 9.03 3.15 -8.13
N LEU A 154 9.21 3.17 -6.80
CA LEU A 154 9.47 1.94 -6.04
C LEU A 154 8.28 0.98 -6.10
N LEU A 155 7.05 1.51 -6.00
CA LEU A 155 5.84 0.70 -6.15
C LEU A 155 5.76 0.08 -7.56
N HIS A 156 6.03 0.86 -8.61
CA HIS A 156 6.10 0.33 -9.99
C HIS A 156 7.11 -0.80 -10.13
N LYS A 157 8.29 -0.65 -9.50
CA LYS A 157 9.31 -1.70 -9.51
C LYS A 157 8.82 -2.96 -8.79
N LYS A 158 8.12 -2.80 -7.66
CA LYS A 158 7.52 -3.91 -6.92
C LYS A 158 6.48 -4.63 -7.77
N ILE A 159 5.52 -3.91 -8.37
CA ILE A 159 4.46 -4.48 -9.21
C ILE A 159 5.05 -5.27 -10.40
N LYS A 160 6.08 -4.73 -11.06
CA LYS A 160 6.75 -5.39 -12.20
C LYS A 160 7.50 -6.66 -11.81
N GLY A 161 7.92 -6.77 -10.55
CA GLY A 161 8.65 -7.93 -10.02
C GLY A 161 7.76 -9.00 -9.36
N GLU A 162 6.47 -8.73 -9.16
CA GLU A 162 5.53 -9.65 -8.52
C GLU A 162 4.94 -10.64 -9.53
N SER A 163 4.79 -11.91 -9.12
CA SER A 163 3.95 -12.86 -9.84
C SER A 163 2.48 -12.59 -9.53
N LEU A 164 1.60 -12.76 -10.52
CA LEU A 164 0.15 -12.56 -10.36
C LEU A 164 -0.44 -13.40 -9.23
N PHE A 165 0.06 -14.62 -9.06
CA PHE A 165 -0.42 -15.57 -8.05
C PHE A 165 0.12 -15.30 -6.64
N ASP A 166 1.34 -14.77 -6.51
CA ASP A 166 1.95 -14.49 -5.21
C ASP A 166 1.43 -13.18 -4.59
N ALA A 167 0.99 -12.23 -5.40
CA ALA A 167 0.43 -10.98 -4.93
C ALA A 167 -0.91 -11.17 -4.20
N GLU A 168 -1.72 -12.11 -4.66
CA GLU A 168 -3.02 -12.42 -4.07
C GLU A 168 -2.86 -13.19 -2.74
N ARG A 169 -2.01 -14.23 -2.72
CA ARG A 169 -1.80 -15.08 -1.54
C ARG A 169 -1.24 -14.34 -0.33
N ARG A 170 -0.30 -13.39 -0.51
CA ARG A 170 0.32 -12.66 0.61
C ARG A 170 -0.64 -11.78 1.41
N ARG A 171 -1.76 -11.42 0.84
CA ARG A 171 -2.74 -10.52 1.46
C ARG A 171 -3.79 -11.26 2.27
N ASP A 172 -4.08 -12.48 1.87
CA ASP A 172 -5.03 -13.35 2.58
C ASP A 172 -4.41 -13.98 3.84
N GLU A 173 -3.07 -14.06 3.89
CA GLU A 173 -2.32 -14.67 5.01
C GLU A 173 -2.18 -13.77 6.25
N GLN A 174 -2.66 -12.54 6.23
CA GLN A 174 -2.54 -11.65 7.39
C GLN A 174 -3.78 -11.74 8.29
N PRO A 175 -3.72 -12.53 9.37
CA PRO A 175 -4.84 -12.65 10.31
C PRO A 175 -5.14 -11.29 10.92
N LEU A 176 -6.41 -10.94 10.88
CA LEU A 176 -6.96 -9.74 11.50
C LEU A 176 -7.69 -10.16 12.75
N ASP A 177 -7.54 -9.39 13.81
CA ASP A 177 -8.42 -9.51 14.97
C ASP A 177 -9.87 -9.26 14.56
N GLU A 178 -10.84 -9.82 15.30
CA GLU A 178 -12.28 -9.65 15.06
C GLU A 178 -12.73 -8.19 14.90
N LYS A 179 -11.91 -7.25 15.33
CA LYS A 179 -12.14 -5.80 15.19
C LYS A 179 -11.45 -5.18 13.97
N GLY A 180 -10.78 -5.99 13.14
CA GLY A 180 -10.06 -5.51 11.97
C GLY A 180 -8.81 -4.66 12.29
N LEU A 181 -8.30 -4.74 13.51
CA LEU A 181 -7.04 -4.14 13.93
C LEU A 181 -6.02 -5.25 14.17
N ARG A 182 -4.76 -5.01 13.76
CA ARG A 182 -3.63 -5.86 14.13
C ARG A 182 -3.13 -5.62 15.56
N LEU A 183 -3.55 -4.51 16.16
CA LEU A 183 -3.25 -4.23 17.56
C LEU A 183 -4.00 -5.23 18.43
N SER A 184 -3.26 -6.01 19.21
CA SER A 184 -3.85 -6.86 20.24
C SER A 184 -4.63 -5.98 21.22
N PRO A 185 -5.72 -6.48 21.83
CA PRO A 185 -6.46 -5.74 22.85
C PRO A 185 -5.57 -5.24 24.01
N ALA A 186 -4.46 -5.93 24.27
CA ALA A 186 -3.47 -5.54 25.28
C ALA A 186 -2.63 -4.30 24.86
N GLU A 187 -2.43 -4.07 23.56
CA GLU A 187 -1.71 -2.89 23.05
C GLU A 187 -2.62 -1.68 22.96
N ILE A 188 -3.91 -1.89 22.65
CA ILE A 188 -4.92 -0.84 22.71
C ILE A 188 -5.11 -0.38 24.16
N GLY A 189 -5.08 -1.31 25.14
CA GLY A 189 -5.19 -1.00 26.56
C GLY A 189 -4.03 -0.19 27.13
N ARG A 190 -2.82 -0.30 26.57
CA ARG A 190 -1.67 0.53 26.97
C ARG A 190 -1.72 1.95 26.43
N ALA A 191 -2.48 2.19 25.37
CA ALA A 191 -2.69 3.52 24.81
C ALA A 191 -3.75 4.33 25.58
N HIS A 192 -4.38 3.74 26.60
CA HIS A 192 -5.41 4.35 27.43
C HIS A 192 -5.01 4.56 28.90
N VAL A 193 -3.74 4.32 29.27
CA VAL A 193 -3.23 4.56 30.65
C VAL A 193 -2.32 5.75 30.68
#